data_54c035f3b970dfc6f2eb2cd5c41d51d0
#
_entry.id   54c035f3b970dfc6f2eb2cd5c41d51d0
#
_cell.length_a   1.000
_cell.length_b   1.000
_cell.length_c   1.000
_cell.angle_alpha   90.00
_cell.angle_beta   90.00
_cell.angle_gamma   90.00
#
_symmetry.space_group_name_H-M   'P 1'
#
loop_
_entity.id
_entity.type
_entity.pdbx_description
1 polymer ?
#
loop_
_entity_poly.entity_id
_entity_poly.type
_entity_poly.pdbx_seq_one_letter_code
_entity_poly.pdbx_strand_id
1 'polypeptide(L)'
;MKKYCVIGTPVGHSKSPALFKRFMTEKGLKYGEDAEYLINEITDKEQLHAFVSDMRSGVWSGCNVTMPWKTDMVKYMDELSETARITDAVNTVSAKDGRLFGDSTDGRGMLNAIKADTGCDIRDKNAVMLGCGGAARSIIAEAVLRGAARIDIVCRGAGSLIPGMKKEGLEKESNIGITLELLEKLYASGTVKTKISFIDSSDTVKLQEAVTDADILINSTPLGMLDGRGSENKLPLPDDTVFGKDLIVADCVYNPDETLLLKKANEAGVRTVKGIRMLEEQARCGVEILLS
;
A
#
# COMPACT_ATOMS: atom_id res chain seq x y z
N MET A 1 29.64 10.09 -1.44
CA MET A 1 28.76 8.92 -1.59
C MET A 1 27.52 9.13 -0.72
N LYS A 2 26.32 9.09 -1.32
CA LYS A 2 25.05 9.22 -0.58
C LYS A 2 24.73 7.91 0.18
N LYS A 3 24.16 8.01 1.38
CA LYS A 3 23.77 6.86 2.20
C LYS A 3 22.28 6.77 2.37
N TYR A 4 21.72 5.61 2.10
CA TYR A 4 20.31 5.30 2.26
C TYR A 4 20.13 4.04 3.08
N CYS A 5 18.95 3.83 3.64
CA CYS A 5 18.65 2.61 4.35
C CYS A 5 17.13 2.28 4.33
N VAL A 6 16.80 1.08 4.77
CA VAL A 6 15.46 0.76 5.26
C VAL A 6 15.48 0.70 6.78
N ILE A 7 14.46 1.31 7.41
CA ILE A 7 14.23 1.27 8.84
C ILE A 7 12.94 0.53 9.19
N GLY A 8 12.95 -0.19 10.30
CA GLY A 8 11.81 -0.95 10.83
C GLY A 8 12.23 -2.01 11.82
N THR A 9 11.30 -2.82 12.32
CA THR A 9 11.61 -3.98 13.15
C THR A 9 10.49 -5.03 13.09
N PRO A 10 10.78 -6.32 12.76
CA PRO A 10 12.03 -6.82 12.21
C PRO A 10 12.22 -6.41 10.74
N VAL A 11 13.45 -6.08 10.33
CA VAL A 11 13.74 -5.59 8.98
C VAL A 11 14.87 -6.36 8.28
N GLY A 12 15.51 -7.30 8.98
CA GLY A 12 16.68 -8.04 8.49
C GLY A 12 16.49 -8.82 7.18
N HIS A 13 15.24 -9.19 6.84
CA HIS A 13 14.90 -9.93 5.61
C HIS A 13 14.39 -9.02 4.48
N SER A 14 14.55 -7.70 4.60
CA SER A 14 14.07 -6.74 3.61
C SER A 14 14.72 -6.95 2.24
N LYS A 15 13.88 -6.95 1.20
CA LYS A 15 14.34 -6.96 -0.20
C LYS A 15 14.75 -5.58 -0.71
N SER A 16 14.53 -4.51 0.08
CA SER A 16 14.80 -3.12 -0.31
C SER A 16 16.23 -2.87 -0.77
N PRO A 17 17.29 -3.40 -0.12
CA PRO A 17 18.66 -3.17 -0.59
C PRO A 17 18.92 -3.71 -2.00
N ALA A 18 18.41 -4.91 -2.32
CA ALA A 18 18.56 -5.50 -3.64
C ALA A 18 17.79 -4.71 -4.72
N LEU A 19 16.56 -4.28 -4.40
CA LEU A 19 15.73 -3.48 -5.29
C LEU A 19 16.33 -2.08 -5.51
N PHE A 20 16.83 -1.44 -4.45
CA PHE A 20 17.51 -0.14 -4.57
C PHE A 20 18.72 -0.25 -5.50
N LYS A 21 19.59 -1.24 -5.29
CA LYS A 21 20.76 -1.48 -6.15
C LYS A 21 20.35 -1.67 -7.61
N ARG A 22 19.34 -2.50 -7.88
CA ARG A 22 18.82 -2.75 -9.22
C ARG A 22 18.34 -1.46 -9.89
N PHE A 23 17.42 -0.73 -9.25
CA PHE A 23 16.81 0.47 -9.85
C PHE A 23 17.76 1.65 -9.95
N MET A 24 18.70 1.80 -9.03
CA MET A 24 19.78 2.76 -9.11
C MET A 24 20.67 2.47 -10.32
N THR A 25 21.02 1.20 -10.56
CA THR A 25 21.85 0.80 -11.71
C THR A 25 21.10 1.02 -13.04
N GLU A 26 19.79 0.78 -13.09
CA GLU A 26 18.94 1.10 -14.25
C GLU A 26 18.96 2.61 -14.60
N LYS A 27 19.23 3.48 -13.62
CA LYS A 27 19.42 4.93 -13.81
C LYS A 27 20.87 5.32 -14.18
N GLY A 28 21.76 4.36 -14.39
CA GLY A 28 23.16 4.58 -14.75
C GLY A 28 24.08 4.97 -13.59
N LEU A 29 23.62 4.85 -12.34
CA LEU A 29 24.43 5.12 -11.15
C LEU A 29 25.13 3.86 -10.67
N LYS A 30 26.29 4.05 -10.00
CA LYS A 30 27.14 2.95 -9.51
C LYS A 30 26.95 2.74 -8.01
N TYR A 31 26.48 1.56 -7.66
CA TYR A 31 26.35 1.15 -6.27
C TYR A 31 27.72 1.02 -5.60
N GLY A 32 27.88 1.63 -4.41
CA GLY A 32 29.15 1.67 -3.67
C GLY A 32 30.11 2.81 -4.10
N GLU A 33 29.81 3.53 -5.22
CA GLU A 33 30.51 4.75 -5.62
C GLU A 33 29.63 5.99 -5.44
N ASP A 34 28.46 6.02 -6.08
CA ASP A 34 27.53 7.15 -6.00
C ASP A 34 26.64 7.08 -4.76
N ALA A 35 26.14 5.87 -4.45
CA ALA A 35 25.30 5.63 -3.29
C ALA A 35 25.44 4.20 -2.76
N GLU A 36 25.10 4.03 -1.47
CA GLU A 36 24.89 2.74 -0.81
C GLU A 36 23.55 2.68 -0.11
N TYR A 37 23.05 1.46 0.12
CA TYR A 37 21.78 1.23 0.80
C TYR A 37 21.90 0.12 1.83
N LEU A 38 21.60 0.42 3.09
CA LEU A 38 21.83 -0.44 4.24
C LEU A 38 20.51 -0.87 4.89
N ILE A 39 20.58 -1.88 5.75
CA ILE A 39 19.50 -2.20 6.68
C ILE A 39 19.86 -1.56 8.02
N ASN A 40 18.92 -0.79 8.58
CA ASN A 40 19.09 -0.14 9.88
C ASN A 40 17.87 -0.48 10.75
N GLU A 41 18.01 -1.48 11.61
CA GLU A 41 16.92 -1.89 12.50
C GLU A 41 16.74 -0.88 13.63
N ILE A 42 15.52 -0.38 13.78
CA ILE A 42 15.12 0.58 14.81
C ILE A 42 14.02 -0.05 15.63
N THR A 43 14.29 -0.29 16.91
CA THR A 43 13.42 -1.06 17.80
C THR A 43 12.56 -0.21 18.74
N ASP A 44 12.91 1.05 18.95
CA ASP A 44 12.22 1.97 19.86
C ASP A 44 12.19 3.42 19.34
N LYS A 45 11.42 4.26 20.03
CA LYS A 45 11.23 5.67 19.65
C LYS A 45 12.47 6.55 19.88
N GLU A 46 13.33 6.17 20.79
CA GLU A 46 14.57 6.92 21.09
C GLU A 46 15.56 6.77 19.94
N GLN A 47 15.73 5.52 19.46
CA GLN A 47 16.52 5.24 18.25
C GLN A 47 15.93 5.92 17.01
N LEU A 48 14.59 5.94 16.86
CA LEU A 48 13.94 6.65 15.77
C LEU A 48 14.23 8.15 15.81
N HIS A 49 14.18 8.77 16.99
CA HIS A 49 14.50 10.19 17.17
C HIS A 49 15.95 10.50 16.82
N ALA A 50 16.90 9.67 17.29
CA ALA A 50 18.31 9.80 16.96
C ALA A 50 18.55 9.66 15.44
N PHE A 51 17.92 8.68 14.79
CA PHE A 51 18.00 8.48 13.35
C PHE A 51 17.48 9.69 12.54
N VAL A 52 16.38 10.30 12.98
CA VAL A 52 15.86 11.53 12.36
C VAL A 52 16.85 12.68 12.50
N SER A 53 17.51 12.82 13.66
CA SER A 53 18.58 13.80 13.86
C SER A 53 19.76 13.57 12.91
N ASP A 54 20.16 12.33 12.72
CA ASP A 54 21.21 11.94 11.77
C ASP A 54 20.84 12.26 10.32
N MET A 55 19.57 12.06 9.93
CA MET A 55 19.11 12.50 8.60
C MET A 55 19.20 14.01 8.45
N ARG A 56 18.79 14.79 9.45
CA ARG A 56 18.85 16.26 9.41
C ARG A 56 20.27 16.79 9.38
N SER A 57 21.22 16.07 9.98
CA SER A 57 22.67 16.43 9.94
C SER A 57 23.38 15.98 8.66
N GLY A 58 22.69 15.25 7.77
CA GLY A 58 23.25 14.79 6.49
C GLY A 58 24.03 13.48 6.56
N VAL A 59 23.97 12.74 7.69
CA VAL A 59 24.53 11.38 7.79
C VAL A 59 23.81 10.43 6.83
N TRP A 60 22.49 10.57 6.74
CA TRP A 60 21.65 9.81 5.81
C TRP A 60 21.01 10.75 4.79
N SER A 61 21.03 10.36 3.52
CA SER A 61 20.39 11.08 2.42
C SER A 61 18.90 10.70 2.25
N GLY A 62 18.43 9.69 2.97
CA GLY A 62 17.04 9.27 3.00
C GLY A 62 16.88 7.81 3.42
N CYS A 63 15.63 7.37 3.53
CA CYS A 63 15.33 6.00 3.92
C CYS A 63 13.97 5.53 3.38
N ASN A 64 13.82 4.19 3.32
CA ASN A 64 12.49 3.59 3.33
C ASN A 64 12.09 3.24 4.76
N VAL A 65 10.81 3.36 5.05
CA VAL A 65 10.24 3.11 6.37
C VAL A 65 9.24 1.97 6.29
N THR A 66 9.43 0.94 7.13
CA THR A 66 8.44 -0.13 7.29
C THR A 66 7.89 -0.17 8.70
N MET A 67 7.09 -1.19 9.01
CA MET A 67 6.49 -1.34 10.35
C MET A 67 7.56 -1.34 11.46
N PRO A 68 7.25 -0.76 12.62
CA PRO A 68 5.99 -0.11 12.98
C PRO A 68 5.97 1.41 12.69
N TRP A 69 7.01 1.99 12.08
CA TRP A 69 7.35 3.41 12.11
C TRP A 69 6.66 4.28 11.06
N LYS A 70 5.86 3.74 10.15
CA LYS A 70 5.27 4.52 9.04
C LYS A 70 4.42 5.72 9.49
N THR A 71 3.64 5.57 10.56
CA THR A 71 2.81 6.66 11.14
C THR A 71 3.62 7.57 12.06
N ASP A 72 4.51 6.99 12.87
CA ASP A 72 5.38 7.80 13.74
C ASP A 72 6.30 8.73 12.96
N MET A 73 6.68 8.36 11.74
CA MET A 73 7.58 9.13 10.89
C MET A 73 6.95 10.43 10.38
N VAL A 74 5.63 10.47 10.22
CA VAL A 74 4.87 11.62 9.69
C VAL A 74 5.17 12.91 10.45
N LYS A 75 5.22 12.87 11.77
CA LYS A 75 5.44 14.05 12.65
C LYS A 75 6.82 14.68 12.52
N TYR A 76 7.78 13.99 11.90
CA TYR A 76 9.14 14.50 11.70
C TYR A 76 9.34 15.15 10.34
N MET A 77 8.38 15.02 9.42
CA MET A 77 8.51 15.55 8.06
C MET A 77 8.27 17.05 8.02
N ASP A 78 9.09 17.75 7.26
CA ASP A 78 8.91 19.18 6.99
C ASP A 78 7.92 19.38 5.82
N GLU A 79 7.82 18.37 4.95
CA GLU A 79 6.89 18.34 3.82
C GLU A 79 6.40 16.91 3.57
N LEU A 80 5.14 16.79 3.21
CA LEU A 80 4.50 15.51 2.90
C LEU A 80 3.89 15.56 1.50
N SER A 81 4.03 14.46 0.75
CA SER A 81 3.21 14.26 -0.43
C SER A 81 1.72 14.23 -0.08
N GLU A 82 0.87 14.45 -1.08
CA GLU A 82 -0.59 14.39 -0.89
C GLU A 82 -1.03 13.03 -0.35
N THR A 83 -0.51 11.94 -0.93
CA THR A 83 -0.82 10.58 -0.47
C THR A 83 -0.37 10.35 0.98
N ALA A 84 0.85 10.79 1.35
CA ALA A 84 1.34 10.64 2.72
C ALA A 84 0.49 11.43 3.73
N ARG A 85 0.06 12.65 3.37
CA ARG A 85 -0.80 13.49 4.21
C ARG A 85 -2.18 12.87 4.42
N ILE A 86 -2.78 12.31 3.37
CA ILE A 86 -4.10 11.68 3.41
C ILE A 86 -4.05 10.38 4.23
N THR A 87 -3.04 9.55 4.00
CA THR A 87 -2.92 8.22 4.64
C THR A 87 -2.35 8.27 6.05
N ASP A 88 -1.81 9.43 6.46
CA ASP A 88 -1.07 9.60 7.72
C ASP A 88 0.04 8.55 7.87
N ALA A 89 0.75 8.28 6.78
CA ALA A 89 1.79 7.26 6.73
C ALA A 89 2.87 7.61 5.71
N VAL A 90 4.13 7.40 6.09
CA VAL A 90 5.31 7.61 5.26
C VAL A 90 6.07 6.30 5.14
N ASN A 91 6.39 5.86 3.93
CA ASN A 91 7.25 4.72 3.67
C ASN A 91 8.56 5.08 2.95
N THR A 92 8.71 6.33 2.52
CA THR A 92 9.91 6.83 1.84
C THR A 92 10.20 8.26 2.31
N VAL A 93 11.43 8.52 2.74
CA VAL A 93 11.89 9.85 3.20
C VAL A 93 13.13 10.24 2.42
N SER A 94 13.13 11.39 1.77
CA SER A 94 14.36 12.03 1.28
C SER A 94 14.80 13.14 2.23
N ALA A 95 16.11 13.25 2.44
CA ALA A 95 16.73 14.29 3.27
C ALA A 95 17.61 15.19 2.41
N LYS A 96 17.34 16.49 2.42
CA LYS A 96 18.10 17.49 1.66
C LYS A 96 18.20 18.78 2.45
N ASP A 97 19.41 19.28 2.65
CA ASP A 97 19.70 20.53 3.35
C ASP A 97 19.04 20.60 4.74
N GLY A 98 19.05 19.49 5.47
CA GLY A 98 18.45 19.36 6.81
C GLY A 98 16.92 19.26 6.82
N ARG A 99 16.24 19.34 5.67
CA ARG A 99 14.79 19.17 5.53
C ARG A 99 14.44 17.77 5.11
N LEU A 100 13.31 17.28 5.61
CA LEU A 100 12.82 15.94 5.36
C LEU A 100 11.50 16.00 4.57
N PHE A 101 11.48 15.36 3.41
CA PHE A 101 10.28 15.15 2.61
C PHE A 101 9.82 13.71 2.73
N GLY A 102 8.55 13.49 3.07
CA GLY A 102 7.94 12.17 3.26
C GLY A 102 6.91 11.83 2.20
N ASP A 103 6.97 10.61 1.69
CA ASP A 103 5.99 10.08 0.72
C ASP A 103 5.50 8.68 1.13
N SER A 104 4.32 8.30 0.60
CA SER A 104 3.72 6.97 0.71
C SER A 104 3.58 6.35 -0.67
N THR A 105 4.49 5.44 -1.01
CA THR A 105 4.57 4.83 -2.35
C THR A 105 3.84 3.49 -2.47
N ASP A 106 3.29 2.93 -1.41
CA ASP A 106 2.66 1.59 -1.41
C ASP A 106 1.47 1.53 -2.38
N GLY A 107 0.54 2.50 -2.30
CA GLY A 107 -0.62 2.56 -3.19
C GLY A 107 -0.22 2.76 -4.65
N ARG A 108 0.74 3.67 -4.87
CA ARG A 108 1.32 3.92 -6.19
C ARG A 108 1.95 2.66 -6.78
N GLY A 109 2.65 1.88 -5.95
CA GLY A 109 3.27 0.62 -6.35
C GLY A 109 2.26 -0.40 -6.85
N MET A 110 1.15 -0.60 -6.14
CA MET A 110 0.10 -1.54 -6.59
C MET A 110 -0.54 -1.09 -7.89
N LEU A 111 -0.95 0.16 -8.01
CA LEU A 111 -1.61 0.64 -9.22
C LEU A 111 -0.68 0.68 -10.44
N ASN A 112 0.60 0.97 -10.22
CA ASN A 112 1.61 0.87 -11.28
C ASN A 112 1.86 -0.57 -11.71
N ALA A 113 1.89 -1.52 -10.77
CA ALA A 113 2.01 -2.96 -11.07
C ALA A 113 0.83 -3.45 -11.92
N ILE A 114 -0.40 -3.10 -11.54
CA ILE A 114 -1.60 -3.41 -12.32
C ILE A 114 -1.48 -2.85 -13.74
N LYS A 115 -1.12 -1.58 -13.88
CA LYS A 115 -0.99 -0.93 -15.19
C LYS A 115 0.13 -1.55 -16.04
N ALA A 116 1.28 -1.86 -15.44
CA ALA A 116 2.41 -2.43 -16.15
C ALA A 116 2.13 -3.85 -16.66
N ASP A 117 1.49 -4.69 -15.83
CA ASP A 117 1.28 -6.10 -16.14
C ASP A 117 0.02 -6.36 -17.00
N THR A 118 -0.98 -5.45 -16.94
CA THR A 118 -2.29 -5.68 -17.59
C THR A 118 -2.69 -4.59 -18.60
N GLY A 119 -1.99 -3.47 -18.63
CA GLY A 119 -2.37 -2.28 -19.40
C GLY A 119 -3.54 -1.49 -18.82
N CYS A 120 -4.15 -1.95 -17.71
CA CYS A 120 -5.33 -1.31 -17.10
C CYS A 120 -4.91 -0.15 -16.19
N ASP A 121 -5.41 1.04 -16.46
CA ASP A 121 -5.33 2.18 -15.53
C ASP A 121 -6.58 2.19 -14.64
N ILE A 122 -6.41 2.59 -13.37
CA ILE A 122 -7.51 2.67 -12.39
C ILE A 122 -8.52 3.78 -12.71
N ARG A 123 -8.15 4.77 -13.52
CA ARG A 123 -9.03 5.89 -13.90
C ARG A 123 -10.32 5.38 -14.53
N ASP A 124 -11.44 5.88 -14.04
CA ASP A 124 -12.79 5.53 -14.47
C ASP A 124 -13.15 4.04 -14.26
N LYS A 125 -12.42 3.32 -13.42
CA LYS A 125 -12.61 1.89 -13.13
C LYS A 125 -13.34 1.66 -11.81
N ASN A 126 -14.05 0.54 -11.73
CA ASN A 126 -14.67 0.00 -10.53
C ASN A 126 -13.69 -0.96 -9.87
N ALA A 127 -13.39 -0.76 -8.59
CA ALA A 127 -12.50 -1.61 -7.83
C ALA A 127 -13.18 -2.22 -6.60
N VAL A 128 -12.85 -3.46 -6.29
CA VAL A 128 -13.16 -4.10 -5.00
C VAL A 128 -11.86 -4.20 -4.20
N MET A 129 -11.88 -3.65 -3.00
CA MET A 129 -10.75 -3.70 -2.05
C MET A 129 -11.07 -4.66 -0.92
N LEU A 130 -10.40 -5.80 -0.88
CA LEU A 130 -10.52 -6.74 0.24
C LEU A 130 -9.59 -6.30 1.37
N GLY A 131 -10.19 -5.85 2.47
CA GLY A 131 -9.51 -5.30 3.63
C GLY A 131 -9.51 -3.77 3.69
N CYS A 132 -9.26 -3.24 4.89
CA CYS A 132 -9.19 -1.79 5.18
C CYS A 132 -7.97 -1.45 6.07
N GLY A 133 -6.90 -2.24 6.00
CA GLY A 133 -5.64 -2.03 6.71
C GLY A 133 -4.75 -0.96 6.07
N GLY A 134 -3.50 -0.85 6.52
CA GLY A 134 -2.54 0.16 6.05
C GLY A 134 -2.29 0.12 4.54
N ALA A 135 -2.09 -1.08 3.96
CA ALA A 135 -1.91 -1.23 2.51
C ALA A 135 -3.17 -0.82 1.74
N ALA A 136 -4.36 -1.27 2.20
CA ALA A 136 -5.63 -0.86 1.61
C ALA A 136 -5.78 0.65 1.57
N ARG A 137 -5.52 1.32 2.70
CA ARG A 137 -5.65 2.79 2.80
C ARG A 137 -4.76 3.52 1.80
N SER A 138 -3.50 3.07 1.64
CA SER A 138 -2.59 3.65 0.64
C SER A 138 -3.09 3.45 -0.79
N ILE A 139 -3.63 2.26 -1.11
CA ILE A 139 -4.15 1.94 -2.44
C ILE A 139 -5.45 2.72 -2.70
N ILE A 140 -6.36 2.79 -1.73
CA ILE A 140 -7.61 3.56 -1.83
C ILE A 140 -7.31 5.04 -2.06
N ALA A 141 -6.41 5.64 -1.27
CA ALA A 141 -6.03 7.04 -1.44
C ALA A 141 -5.50 7.31 -2.85
N GLU A 142 -4.55 6.50 -3.31
CA GLU A 142 -3.97 6.65 -4.64
C GLU A 142 -5.00 6.41 -5.76
N ALA A 143 -5.90 5.42 -5.61
CA ALA A 143 -6.95 5.12 -6.58
C ALA A 143 -7.94 6.29 -6.71
N VAL A 144 -8.33 6.90 -5.59
CA VAL A 144 -9.19 8.09 -5.57
C VAL A 144 -8.50 9.27 -6.23
N LEU A 145 -7.24 9.54 -5.90
CA LEU A 145 -6.45 10.63 -6.50
C LEU A 145 -6.26 10.44 -8.01
N ARG A 146 -6.18 9.20 -8.49
CA ARG A 146 -6.10 8.90 -9.93
C ARG A 146 -7.46 8.89 -10.63
N GLY A 147 -8.57 9.03 -9.90
CA GLY A 147 -9.91 9.13 -10.46
C GLY A 147 -10.59 7.79 -10.73
N ALA A 148 -10.47 6.83 -9.82
CA ALA A 148 -11.31 5.62 -9.83
C ALA A 148 -12.80 6.02 -9.83
N ALA A 149 -13.65 5.28 -10.56
CA ALA A 149 -15.10 5.56 -10.60
C ALA A 149 -15.79 5.10 -9.32
N ARG A 150 -15.49 3.87 -8.87
CA ARG A 150 -16.08 3.28 -7.66
C ARG A 150 -15.04 2.43 -6.93
N ILE A 151 -15.11 2.43 -5.58
CA ILE A 151 -14.33 1.52 -4.74
C ILE A 151 -15.28 0.91 -3.69
N ASP A 152 -15.47 -0.41 -3.75
CA ASP A 152 -16.20 -1.18 -2.74
C ASP A 152 -15.21 -1.78 -1.76
N ILE A 153 -15.23 -1.32 -0.51
CA ILE A 153 -14.32 -1.74 0.55
C ILE A 153 -14.96 -2.88 1.34
N VAL A 154 -14.37 -4.06 1.26
CA VAL A 154 -14.87 -5.27 1.92
C VAL A 154 -14.10 -5.49 3.22
N CYS A 155 -14.75 -5.42 4.35
CA CYS A 155 -14.13 -5.66 5.65
C CYS A 155 -15.13 -6.20 6.69
N ARG A 156 -14.59 -6.83 7.73
CA ARG A 156 -15.40 -7.37 8.84
C ARG A 156 -16.02 -6.21 9.64
N GLY A 157 -17.30 -6.34 9.99
CA GLY A 157 -18.01 -5.36 10.81
C GLY A 157 -18.48 -4.12 10.05
N ALA A 158 -18.44 -4.15 8.72
CA ALA A 158 -18.90 -3.04 7.87
C ALA A 158 -20.43 -3.01 7.67
N GLY A 159 -21.15 -4.00 8.14
CA GLY A 159 -22.58 -4.23 7.84
C GLY A 159 -23.55 -3.11 8.23
N SER A 160 -23.11 -2.13 9.02
CA SER A 160 -23.91 -0.98 9.45
C SER A 160 -23.39 0.36 8.92
N LEU A 161 -22.37 0.36 8.04
CA LEU A 161 -21.76 1.59 7.56
C LEU A 161 -22.40 2.07 6.25
N ILE A 162 -23.08 3.19 6.33
CA ILE A 162 -23.50 3.97 5.15
C ILE A 162 -22.53 5.14 5.02
N PRO A 163 -21.98 5.43 3.81
CA PRO A 163 -21.16 6.62 3.59
C PRO A 163 -21.90 7.87 4.07
N GLY A 164 -21.27 8.64 4.97
CA GLY A 164 -21.90 9.82 5.60
C GLY A 164 -22.55 9.58 6.95
N MET A 165 -22.60 8.36 7.47
CA MET A 165 -23.04 8.10 8.85
C MET A 165 -21.98 8.57 9.87
N LYS A 166 -22.48 9.22 10.94
CA LYS A 166 -21.65 9.58 12.09
C LYS A 166 -21.08 8.31 12.75
N LYS A 167 -19.85 8.41 13.22
CA LYS A 167 -19.02 7.38 13.86
C LYS A 167 -19.57 6.88 15.22
N GLU A 168 -20.85 7.00 15.52
CA GLU A 168 -21.43 6.60 16.81
C GLU A 168 -21.30 5.08 16.98
N GLY A 169 -20.42 4.65 17.90
CA GLY A 169 -20.18 3.24 18.23
C GLY A 169 -18.96 2.56 17.58
N LEU A 170 -18.23 3.24 16.68
CA LEU A 170 -16.98 2.72 16.13
C LEU A 170 -15.77 3.21 16.95
N GLU A 171 -14.90 2.29 17.35
CA GLU A 171 -13.61 2.65 17.93
C GLU A 171 -12.78 3.40 16.88
N LYS A 172 -12.33 4.62 17.21
CA LYS A 172 -11.52 5.47 16.31
C LYS A 172 -10.24 4.76 15.84
N GLU A 173 -9.67 3.92 16.68
CA GLU A 173 -8.44 3.17 16.42
C GLU A 173 -8.68 1.89 15.59
N SER A 174 -9.93 1.53 15.28
CA SER A 174 -10.23 0.42 14.40
C SER A 174 -9.81 0.73 12.96
N ASN A 175 -9.47 -0.31 12.19
CA ASN A 175 -9.13 -0.14 10.77
C ASN A 175 -10.24 0.57 9.99
N ILE A 176 -11.51 0.31 10.31
CA ILE A 176 -12.66 0.98 9.70
C ILE A 176 -12.68 2.46 10.10
N GLY A 177 -12.51 2.78 11.38
CA GLY A 177 -12.48 4.16 11.88
C GLY A 177 -11.41 4.98 11.20
N ILE A 178 -10.19 4.47 11.12
CA ILE A 178 -9.06 5.13 10.44
C ILE A 178 -9.34 5.28 8.93
N THR A 179 -9.99 4.28 8.29
CA THR A 179 -10.35 4.39 6.87
C THR A 179 -11.43 5.45 6.63
N LEU A 180 -12.41 5.59 7.52
CA LEU A 180 -13.39 6.68 7.45
C LEU A 180 -12.74 8.06 7.60
N GLU A 181 -11.77 8.22 8.48
CA GLU A 181 -11.00 9.48 8.61
C GLU A 181 -10.21 9.81 7.34
N LEU A 182 -9.62 8.79 6.70
CA LEU A 182 -8.97 8.96 5.41
C LEU A 182 -9.96 9.43 4.35
N LEU A 183 -11.15 8.85 4.29
CA LEU A 183 -12.19 9.26 3.34
C LEU A 183 -12.68 10.69 3.60
N GLU A 184 -12.83 11.09 4.87
CA GLU A 184 -13.15 12.47 5.24
C GLU A 184 -12.10 13.46 4.69
N LYS A 185 -10.80 13.15 4.85
CA LYS A 185 -9.69 13.97 4.30
C LYS A 185 -9.76 14.05 2.77
N LEU A 186 -10.03 12.92 2.09
CA LEU A 186 -10.16 12.88 0.63
C LEU A 186 -11.32 13.75 0.14
N TYR A 187 -12.50 13.63 0.74
CA TYR A 187 -13.68 14.37 0.32
C TYR A 187 -13.67 15.84 0.74
N ALA A 188 -12.85 16.22 1.74
CA ALA A 188 -12.74 17.62 2.17
C ALA A 188 -12.24 18.56 1.07
N SER A 189 -11.52 18.04 0.06
CA SER A 189 -11.07 18.82 -1.10
C SER A 189 -12.22 19.24 -2.02
N GLY A 190 -13.38 18.60 -1.94
CA GLY A 190 -14.54 18.83 -2.82
C GLY A 190 -14.36 18.40 -4.27
N THR A 191 -13.18 17.86 -4.64
CA THR A 191 -12.86 17.49 -6.04
C THR A 191 -13.05 16.01 -6.33
N VAL A 192 -13.18 15.18 -5.28
CA VAL A 192 -13.30 13.71 -5.39
C VAL A 192 -14.68 13.31 -5.90
N LYS A 193 -14.67 12.57 -7.02
CA LYS A 193 -15.89 12.04 -7.66
C LYS A 193 -16.08 10.53 -7.45
N THR A 194 -15.05 9.84 -6.96
CA THR A 194 -15.08 8.39 -6.71
C THR A 194 -16.21 8.03 -5.76
N LYS A 195 -17.04 7.07 -6.14
CA LYS A 195 -18.08 6.51 -5.25
C LYS A 195 -17.42 5.45 -4.35
N ILE A 196 -17.63 5.57 -3.04
CA ILE A 196 -17.08 4.59 -2.08
C ILE A 196 -18.20 3.97 -1.28
N SER A 197 -18.20 2.65 -1.20
CA SER A 197 -19.12 1.87 -0.36
C SER A 197 -18.35 0.91 0.54
N PHE A 198 -19.03 0.45 1.58
CA PHE A 198 -18.53 -0.60 2.48
C PHE A 198 -19.43 -1.83 2.37
N ILE A 199 -18.81 -3.00 2.28
CA ILE A 199 -19.49 -4.30 2.26
C ILE A 199 -18.97 -5.09 3.45
N ASP A 200 -19.89 -5.65 4.26
CA ASP A 200 -19.49 -6.60 5.28
C ASP A 200 -18.99 -7.89 4.64
N SER A 201 -17.85 -8.39 5.06
CA SER A 201 -17.26 -9.61 4.51
C SER A 201 -18.12 -10.86 4.70
N SER A 202 -19.16 -10.81 5.55
CA SER A 202 -20.15 -11.87 5.74
C SER A 202 -21.35 -11.77 4.77
N ASP A 203 -21.53 -10.62 4.10
CA ASP A 203 -22.58 -10.42 3.08
C ASP A 203 -22.09 -10.97 1.73
N THR A 204 -22.16 -12.28 1.56
CA THR A 204 -21.65 -12.97 0.39
C THR A 204 -22.38 -12.59 -0.90
N VAL A 205 -23.65 -12.19 -0.80
CA VAL A 205 -24.47 -11.78 -1.95
C VAL A 205 -23.96 -10.44 -2.50
N LYS A 206 -23.86 -9.41 -1.66
CA LYS A 206 -23.32 -8.11 -2.08
C LYS A 206 -21.87 -8.20 -2.51
N LEU A 207 -21.08 -9.04 -1.85
CA LEU A 207 -19.70 -9.27 -2.26
C LEU A 207 -19.62 -9.86 -3.67
N GLN A 208 -20.43 -10.87 -3.98
CA GLN A 208 -20.47 -11.46 -5.33
C GLN A 208 -20.94 -10.44 -6.38
N GLU A 209 -21.96 -9.63 -6.08
CA GLU A 209 -22.41 -8.54 -6.96
C GLU A 209 -21.28 -7.54 -7.23
N ALA A 210 -20.58 -7.10 -6.19
CA ALA A 210 -19.44 -6.18 -6.32
C ALA A 210 -18.31 -6.77 -7.17
N VAL A 211 -17.95 -8.04 -6.96
CA VAL A 211 -16.90 -8.74 -7.73
C VAL A 211 -17.31 -8.91 -9.20
N THR A 212 -18.58 -9.16 -9.47
CA THR A 212 -19.09 -9.30 -10.85
C THR A 212 -19.02 -7.98 -11.61
N ASP A 213 -19.29 -6.85 -10.95
CA ASP A 213 -19.30 -5.51 -11.54
C ASP A 213 -17.94 -4.82 -11.55
N ALA A 214 -16.91 -5.44 -10.95
CA ALA A 214 -15.60 -4.84 -10.83
C ALA A 214 -14.74 -5.04 -12.09
N ASP A 215 -13.91 -4.04 -12.39
CA ASP A 215 -12.78 -4.15 -13.32
C ASP A 215 -11.54 -4.71 -12.61
N ILE A 216 -11.38 -4.38 -11.31
CA ILE A 216 -10.18 -4.72 -10.53
C ILE A 216 -10.60 -5.19 -9.13
N LEU A 217 -10.05 -6.32 -8.69
CA LEU A 217 -10.16 -6.82 -7.33
C LEU A 217 -8.76 -6.87 -6.70
N ILE A 218 -8.59 -6.27 -5.53
CA ILE A 218 -7.29 -6.20 -4.86
C ILE A 218 -7.41 -6.81 -3.45
N ASN A 219 -6.64 -7.85 -3.18
CA ASN A 219 -6.49 -8.37 -1.83
C ASN A 219 -5.42 -7.60 -1.06
N SER A 220 -5.80 -6.95 0.01
CA SER A 220 -4.90 -6.31 0.97
C SER A 220 -5.00 -6.89 2.39
N THR A 221 -5.69 -8.03 2.51
CA THR A 221 -5.74 -8.80 3.77
C THR A 221 -4.49 -9.69 3.89
N PRO A 222 -4.16 -10.19 5.09
CA PRO A 222 -3.10 -11.18 5.26
C PRO A 222 -3.52 -12.60 4.85
N LEU A 223 -4.77 -12.81 4.41
CA LEU A 223 -5.24 -14.13 3.96
C LEU A 223 -4.51 -14.52 2.69
N GLY A 224 -3.99 -15.72 2.63
CA GLY A 224 -3.11 -16.22 1.59
C GLY A 224 -1.61 -16.10 1.90
N MET A 225 -1.23 -15.38 2.97
CA MET A 225 0.17 -15.17 3.33
C MET A 225 0.74 -16.37 4.08
N LEU A 226 1.97 -16.75 3.74
CA LEU A 226 2.76 -17.76 4.47
C LEU A 226 3.32 -17.10 5.74
N ASP A 227 2.55 -17.13 6.81
CA ASP A 227 2.85 -16.49 8.10
C ASP A 227 3.10 -17.49 9.24
N GLY A 228 3.11 -18.79 8.95
CA GLY A 228 3.22 -19.87 9.95
C GLY A 228 1.98 -20.04 10.83
N ARG A 229 0.87 -19.33 10.55
CA ARG A 229 -0.41 -19.38 11.27
C ARG A 229 -1.52 -20.03 10.45
N GLY A 230 -1.20 -20.54 9.25
CA GLY A 230 -2.14 -21.20 8.35
C GLY A 230 -2.99 -20.24 7.53
N SER A 231 -2.56 -18.99 7.37
CA SER A 231 -3.26 -18.00 6.53
C SER A 231 -3.10 -18.31 5.04
N GLU A 232 -2.07 -19.04 4.64
CA GLU A 232 -1.77 -19.45 3.26
C GLU A 232 -2.85 -20.32 2.61
N ASN A 233 -3.63 -21.03 3.44
CA ASN A 233 -4.73 -21.90 3.02
C ASN A 233 -6.10 -21.22 3.07
N LYS A 234 -6.14 -19.90 3.27
CA LYS A 234 -7.39 -19.14 3.40
C LYS A 234 -7.61 -18.22 2.22
N LEU A 235 -8.81 -18.28 1.65
CA LEU A 235 -9.27 -17.32 0.66
C LEU A 235 -9.82 -16.07 1.37
N PRO A 236 -9.59 -14.87 0.82
CA PRO A 236 -10.25 -13.65 1.26
C PRO A 236 -11.67 -13.48 0.70
N LEU A 237 -12.17 -14.48 -0.02
CA LEU A 237 -13.47 -14.56 -0.69
C LEU A 237 -14.15 -15.90 -0.38
N PRO A 238 -15.48 -16.00 -0.53
CA PRO A 238 -16.16 -17.30 -0.53
C PRO A 238 -15.61 -18.26 -1.59
N ASP A 239 -15.65 -19.56 -1.29
CA ASP A 239 -15.09 -20.58 -2.18
C ASP A 239 -15.84 -20.69 -3.53
N ASP A 240 -17.09 -20.33 -3.57
CA ASP A 240 -17.98 -20.34 -4.73
C ASP A 240 -18.00 -19.01 -5.51
N THR A 241 -17.12 -18.04 -5.14
CA THR A 241 -17.03 -16.75 -5.84
C THR A 241 -16.74 -16.98 -7.33
N VAL A 242 -17.56 -16.35 -8.17
CA VAL A 242 -17.40 -16.33 -9.63
C VAL A 242 -16.75 -15.02 -10.07
N PHE A 243 -15.66 -15.13 -10.81
CA PHE A 243 -14.96 -13.97 -11.36
C PHE A 243 -15.53 -13.55 -12.72
N GLY A 244 -15.73 -12.24 -12.92
CA GLY A 244 -16.05 -11.68 -14.21
C GLY A 244 -14.92 -11.91 -15.22
N LYS A 245 -15.27 -12.12 -16.50
CA LYS A 245 -14.31 -12.50 -17.56
C LYS A 245 -13.18 -11.47 -17.77
N ASP A 246 -13.48 -10.19 -17.59
CA ASP A 246 -12.54 -9.09 -17.81
C ASP A 246 -11.90 -8.57 -16.52
N LEU A 247 -12.24 -9.19 -15.39
CA LEU A 247 -11.70 -8.83 -14.07
C LEU A 247 -10.17 -8.98 -14.04
N ILE A 248 -9.52 -8.10 -13.31
CA ILE A 248 -8.11 -8.23 -12.93
C ILE A 248 -8.08 -8.51 -11.42
N VAL A 249 -7.38 -9.56 -11.02
CA VAL A 249 -7.19 -9.91 -9.62
C VAL A 249 -5.75 -9.63 -9.19
N ALA A 250 -5.57 -8.71 -8.26
CA ALA A 250 -4.27 -8.36 -7.68
C ALA A 250 -4.19 -8.77 -6.21
N ASP A 251 -3.01 -9.17 -5.75
CA ASP A 251 -2.78 -9.53 -4.37
C ASP A 251 -1.60 -8.74 -3.79
N CYS A 252 -1.75 -8.16 -2.59
CA CYS A 252 -0.64 -7.54 -1.88
C CYS A 252 0.30 -8.56 -1.23
N VAL A 253 -0.16 -9.79 -1.05
CA VAL A 253 0.65 -10.88 -0.50
C VAL A 253 1.68 -11.31 -1.55
N TYR A 254 2.97 -11.32 -1.17
CA TYR A 254 4.09 -11.72 -2.04
C TYR A 254 4.81 -12.98 -1.56
N ASN A 255 4.39 -13.55 -0.45
CA ASN A 255 4.89 -14.81 0.06
C ASN A 255 3.73 -15.65 0.61
N PRO A 256 3.36 -16.74 -0.07
CA PRO A 256 3.97 -17.35 -1.25
C PRO A 256 3.87 -16.46 -2.52
N ASP A 257 4.63 -16.81 -3.57
CA ASP A 257 4.63 -16.09 -4.86
C ASP A 257 3.27 -16.18 -5.58
N GLU A 258 2.56 -17.28 -5.41
CA GLU A 258 1.18 -17.46 -5.88
C GLU A 258 0.28 -17.86 -4.70
N THR A 259 -0.61 -16.96 -4.33
CA THR A 259 -1.60 -17.21 -3.29
C THR A 259 -2.76 -18.07 -3.81
N LEU A 260 -3.54 -18.64 -2.89
CA LEU A 260 -4.74 -19.41 -3.26
C LEU A 260 -5.73 -18.54 -4.07
N LEU A 261 -5.84 -17.25 -3.78
CA LEU A 261 -6.65 -16.30 -4.56
C LEU A 261 -6.17 -16.19 -6.01
N LEU A 262 -4.87 -15.96 -6.21
CA LEU A 262 -4.30 -15.83 -7.56
C LEU A 262 -4.40 -17.14 -8.33
N LYS A 263 -4.19 -18.29 -7.70
CA LYS A 263 -4.37 -19.60 -8.31
C LYS A 263 -5.80 -19.79 -8.82
N LYS A 264 -6.79 -19.52 -7.97
CA LYS A 264 -8.21 -19.62 -8.33
C LYS A 264 -8.59 -18.66 -9.47
N ALA A 265 -8.06 -17.44 -9.45
CA ALA A 265 -8.25 -16.46 -10.52
C ALA A 265 -7.64 -16.95 -11.86
N ASN A 266 -6.41 -17.51 -11.81
CA ASN A 266 -5.75 -18.10 -13.00
C ASN A 266 -6.55 -19.29 -13.56
N GLU A 267 -7.06 -20.17 -12.70
CA GLU A 267 -7.93 -21.30 -13.10
C GLU A 267 -9.23 -20.83 -13.78
N ALA A 268 -9.76 -19.66 -13.35
CA ALA A 268 -10.91 -19.01 -13.99
C ALA A 268 -10.56 -18.25 -15.28
N GLY A 269 -9.28 -18.18 -15.65
CA GLY A 269 -8.82 -17.53 -16.89
C GLY A 269 -8.81 -16.00 -16.81
N VAL A 270 -8.85 -15.38 -15.62
CA VAL A 270 -8.76 -13.93 -15.46
C VAL A 270 -7.32 -13.48 -15.23
N ARG A 271 -7.03 -12.22 -15.58
CA ARG A 271 -5.68 -11.66 -15.44
C ARG A 271 -5.31 -11.49 -13.97
N THR A 272 -4.08 -11.79 -13.62
CA THR A 272 -3.58 -11.69 -12.23
C THR A 272 -2.36 -10.81 -12.12
N VAL A 273 -2.20 -10.16 -10.95
CA VAL A 273 -1.02 -9.36 -10.59
C VAL A 273 -0.52 -9.82 -9.23
N LYS A 274 0.72 -10.27 -9.18
CA LYS A 274 1.36 -10.81 -7.97
C LYS A 274 1.83 -9.71 -7.03
N GLY A 275 1.83 -9.98 -5.73
CA GLY A 275 2.27 -9.02 -4.70
C GLY A 275 3.74 -8.60 -4.82
N ILE A 276 4.59 -9.47 -5.37
CA ILE A 276 5.99 -9.10 -5.64
C ILE A 276 6.08 -7.91 -6.62
N ARG A 277 5.16 -7.78 -7.57
CA ARG A 277 5.11 -6.67 -8.50
C ARG A 277 4.79 -5.35 -7.81
N MET A 278 3.87 -5.36 -6.82
CA MET A 278 3.63 -4.19 -5.96
C MET A 278 4.91 -3.80 -5.21
N LEU A 279 5.64 -4.77 -4.64
CA LEU A 279 6.88 -4.51 -3.93
C LEU A 279 7.96 -3.90 -4.83
N GLU A 280 8.09 -4.36 -6.08
CA GLU A 280 9.02 -3.81 -7.06
C GLU A 280 8.64 -2.38 -7.46
N GLU A 281 7.39 -2.14 -7.81
CA GLU A 281 6.95 -0.82 -8.29
C GLU A 281 6.95 0.24 -7.16
N GLN A 282 6.60 -0.11 -5.90
CA GLN A 282 6.74 0.83 -4.79
C GLN A 282 8.21 1.16 -4.51
N ALA A 283 9.11 0.17 -4.66
CA ALA A 283 10.55 0.43 -4.51
C ALA A 283 11.10 1.28 -5.65
N ARG A 284 10.63 1.10 -6.89
CA ARG A 284 10.98 1.95 -8.03
C ARG A 284 10.59 3.41 -7.75
N CYS A 285 9.34 3.65 -7.31
CA CYS A 285 8.89 4.98 -6.90
C CYS A 285 9.74 5.55 -5.76
N GLY A 286 10.08 4.73 -4.76
CA GLY A 286 10.93 5.14 -3.65
C GLY A 286 12.33 5.56 -4.12
N VAL A 287 12.95 4.78 -5.02
CA VAL A 287 14.28 5.10 -5.59
C VAL A 287 14.25 6.41 -6.39
N GLU A 288 13.17 6.69 -7.11
CA GLU A 288 12.99 7.97 -7.82
C GLU A 288 13.00 9.15 -6.85
N ILE A 289 12.31 9.04 -5.73
CA ILE A 289 12.27 10.07 -4.68
C ILE A 289 13.62 10.21 -3.98
N LEU A 290 14.27 9.10 -3.65
CA LEU A 290 15.54 9.11 -2.92
C LEU A 290 16.70 9.68 -3.75
N LEU A 291 16.66 9.51 -5.07
CA LEU A 291 17.74 9.94 -5.98
C LEU A 291 17.46 11.29 -6.66
N SER A 292 16.33 11.95 -6.40
CA SER A 292 15.96 13.25 -6.98
C SER A 292 16.77 14.47 -6.47
#